data_da74fc59eb932fd2dfc714e4f1284e7a
#
_entry.id   da74fc59eb932fd2dfc714e4f1284e7a
#
_cell.length_a   1.000
_cell.length_b   1.000
_cell.length_c   1.000
_cell.angle_alpha   90.00
_cell.angle_beta   90.00
_cell.angle_gamma   90.00
#
_symmetry.space_group_name_H-M   'P 1'
#
loop_
_entity.id
_entity.type
_entity.pdbx_description
1 polymer ?
#
loop_
_entity_poly.entity_id
_entity_poly.type
_entity_poly.pdbx_seq_one_letter_code
_entity_poly.pdbx_strand_id
1 'polypeptide(L)'
;MKKILLVDDDRNVLHSFKRAFHPMHSEWTVVLSDNGKSAFELIEADDSFDLIISDLRMNGLNGIDLLQKVKKTSPDTIRFSLTGSTESSLLIEAASVSHRLISKPCEGDMIVTLIRNSFLLREKLENPKVRQNLYRLGVIPSLPKFYQDFCREIQSPDASVAKLGTIIEQDIGMTAKMLQLVNSAFFGFRKKVTNPLHAAALIGINGMRDIFLAAGFFNAFEENDFPKTLDIEGIWQHSLITANRARKIAASEGLSQDDID
;
A
#
# COMPACT_ATOMS: atom_id res chain seq x y z
N MET A 1 -2.88 14.56 19.82
CA MET A 1 -1.56 13.96 19.72
C MET A 1 -1.74 12.61 19.03
N LYS A 2 -1.00 12.31 17.95
CA LYS A 2 -1.16 11.07 17.20
C LYS A 2 -0.47 9.91 17.91
N LYS A 3 -1.10 8.74 17.96
CA LYS A 3 -0.60 7.58 18.67
C LYS A 3 -0.08 6.52 17.68
N ILE A 4 1.20 6.18 17.80
CA ILE A 4 1.89 5.27 16.89
C ILE A 4 2.36 4.04 17.65
N LEU A 5 2.05 2.85 17.15
CA LEU A 5 2.59 1.58 17.64
C LEU A 5 3.70 1.11 16.71
N LEU A 6 4.88 0.86 17.27
CA LEU A 6 6.02 0.28 16.56
C LEU A 6 6.29 -1.12 17.08
N VAL A 7 6.32 -2.10 16.18
CA VAL A 7 6.46 -3.52 16.51
C VAL A 7 7.62 -4.14 15.75
N ASP A 8 8.62 -4.64 16.47
CA ASP A 8 9.79 -5.31 15.89
C ASP A 8 10.45 -6.16 16.98
N ASP A 9 10.82 -7.41 16.71
CA ASP A 9 11.49 -8.26 17.71
C ASP A 9 12.97 -7.90 17.91
N ASP A 10 13.55 -7.10 17.01
CA ASP A 10 14.86 -6.48 17.23
C ASP A 10 14.75 -5.16 18.02
N ARG A 11 15.15 -5.20 19.27
CA ARG A 11 15.19 -4.02 20.16
C ARG A 11 16.06 -2.88 19.63
N ASN A 12 17.10 -3.18 18.84
CA ASN A 12 17.95 -2.14 18.27
C ASN A 12 17.18 -1.33 17.22
N VAL A 13 16.34 -2.00 16.43
CA VAL A 13 15.43 -1.36 15.47
C VAL A 13 14.44 -0.47 16.20
N LEU A 14 13.77 -0.99 17.26
CA LEU A 14 12.84 -0.20 18.08
C LEU A 14 13.50 1.04 18.67
N HIS A 15 14.72 0.90 19.22
CA HIS A 15 15.48 2.02 19.81
C HIS A 15 15.92 3.03 18.75
N SER A 16 16.28 2.56 17.56
CA SER A 16 16.65 3.44 16.43
C SER A 16 15.48 4.31 16.00
N PHE A 17 14.30 3.71 15.79
CA PHE A 17 13.10 4.47 15.46
C PHE A 17 12.63 5.38 16.58
N LYS A 18 12.71 4.93 17.84
CA LYS A 18 12.40 5.81 18.98
C LYS A 18 13.25 7.08 18.98
N ARG A 19 14.54 6.97 18.65
CA ARG A 19 15.42 8.15 18.51
C ARG A 19 15.02 9.02 17.32
N ALA A 20 14.74 8.42 16.17
CA ALA A 20 14.32 9.15 14.97
C ALA A 20 12.99 9.90 15.19
N PHE A 21 12.07 9.33 15.98
CA PHE A 21 10.78 9.94 16.28
C PHE A 21 10.84 10.93 17.46
N HIS A 22 11.94 11.00 18.19
CA HIS A 22 12.10 11.89 19.34
C HIS A 22 11.83 13.38 19.02
N PRO A 23 12.25 13.94 17.87
CA PRO A 23 11.90 15.32 17.52
C PRO A 23 10.37 15.57 17.40
N MET A 24 9.59 14.51 17.21
CA MET A 24 8.12 14.57 17.06
C MET A 24 7.36 14.36 18.38
N HIS A 25 8.03 14.32 19.53
CA HIS A 25 7.43 13.98 20.83
C HIS A 25 6.29 14.93 21.27
N SER A 26 6.23 16.15 20.73
CA SER A 26 5.12 17.09 20.95
C SER A 26 3.88 16.79 20.09
N GLU A 27 4.05 16.04 18.98
CA GLU A 27 3.00 15.71 18.02
C GLU A 27 2.55 14.25 18.16
N TRP A 28 3.49 13.35 18.50
CA TRP A 28 3.29 11.90 18.49
C TRP A 28 3.60 11.24 19.82
N THR A 29 2.73 10.31 20.23
CA THR A 29 3.03 9.33 21.28
C THR A 29 3.44 8.03 20.62
N VAL A 30 4.66 7.55 20.89
CA VAL A 30 5.19 6.32 20.32
C VAL A 30 5.23 5.23 21.37
N VAL A 31 4.49 4.15 21.13
CA VAL A 31 4.46 2.93 21.95
C VAL A 31 5.27 1.85 21.23
N LEU A 32 6.10 1.14 21.98
CA LEU A 32 6.95 0.08 21.44
C LEU A 32 6.44 -1.28 21.90
N SER A 33 6.49 -2.27 21.02
CA SER A 33 6.27 -3.68 21.35
C SER A 33 7.34 -4.55 20.69
N ASP A 34 7.90 -5.48 21.41
CA ASP A 34 8.93 -6.39 20.91
C ASP A 34 8.37 -7.74 20.41
N ASN A 35 7.04 -7.85 20.32
CA ASN A 35 6.38 -9.02 19.74
C ASN A 35 4.95 -8.73 19.28
N GLY A 36 4.47 -9.52 18.32
CA GLY A 36 3.15 -9.32 17.71
C GLY A 36 1.98 -9.56 18.66
N LYS A 37 2.11 -10.48 19.64
CA LYS A 37 1.03 -10.79 20.59
C LYS A 37 0.76 -9.62 21.52
N SER A 38 1.81 -9.11 22.16
CA SER A 38 1.69 -7.93 23.05
C SER A 38 1.23 -6.69 22.28
N ALA A 39 1.68 -6.53 21.02
CA ALA A 39 1.21 -5.46 20.16
C ALA A 39 -0.31 -5.54 19.90
N PHE A 40 -0.83 -6.73 19.66
CA PHE A 40 -2.26 -6.94 19.46
C PHE A 40 -3.06 -6.68 20.73
N GLU A 41 -2.60 -7.16 21.88
CA GLU A 41 -3.22 -6.89 23.19
C GLU A 41 -3.30 -5.38 23.49
N LEU A 42 -2.26 -4.61 23.11
CA LEU A 42 -2.28 -3.14 23.24
C LEU A 42 -3.37 -2.49 22.38
N ILE A 43 -3.59 -2.99 21.15
CA ILE A 43 -4.62 -2.47 20.24
C ILE A 43 -6.02 -2.87 20.70
N GLU A 44 -6.21 -4.08 21.23
CA GLU A 44 -7.50 -4.50 21.78
C GLU A 44 -7.88 -3.72 23.07
N ALA A 45 -6.87 -3.37 23.87
CA ALA A 45 -7.09 -2.60 25.09
C ALA A 45 -7.36 -1.09 24.81
N ASP A 46 -6.86 -0.59 23.68
CA ASP A 46 -6.94 0.82 23.33
C ASP A 46 -6.93 0.97 21.79
N ASP A 47 -8.11 1.22 21.22
CA ASP A 47 -8.32 1.40 19.78
C ASP A 47 -7.90 2.79 19.25
N SER A 48 -7.28 3.62 20.10
CA SER A 48 -6.87 5.00 19.76
C SER A 48 -5.58 5.09 18.94
N PHE A 49 -5.00 3.98 18.49
CA PHE A 49 -3.81 4.01 17.64
C PHE A 49 -4.14 4.54 16.24
N ASP A 50 -3.50 5.66 15.88
CA ASP A 50 -3.61 6.26 14.55
C ASP A 50 -2.81 5.48 13.48
N LEU A 51 -1.68 4.87 13.88
CA LEU A 51 -0.79 4.16 12.98
C LEU A 51 -0.06 3.03 13.69
N ILE A 52 0.10 1.90 12.99
CA ILE A 52 0.99 0.80 13.37
C ILE A 52 2.07 0.62 12.31
N ILE A 53 3.31 0.42 12.77
CA ILE A 53 4.45 -0.01 11.95
C ILE A 53 4.90 -1.36 12.50
N SER A 54 4.86 -2.41 11.68
CA SER A 54 5.25 -3.75 12.11
C SER A 54 6.29 -4.36 11.20
N ASP A 55 7.32 -4.97 11.80
CA ASP A 55 8.13 -5.93 11.06
C ASP A 55 7.26 -7.11 10.61
N LEU A 56 7.57 -7.68 9.45
CA LEU A 56 6.84 -8.84 8.91
C LEU A 56 7.32 -10.14 9.54
N ARG A 57 8.63 -10.26 9.79
CA ARG A 57 9.24 -11.48 10.33
C ARG A 57 9.51 -11.32 11.81
N MET A 58 8.60 -11.80 12.62
CA MET A 58 8.75 -11.86 14.08
C MET A 58 8.43 -13.26 14.60
N ASN A 59 9.02 -13.61 15.73
CA ASN A 59 8.72 -14.86 16.40
C ASN A 59 7.30 -14.85 17.00
N GLY A 60 6.56 -15.96 16.86
CA GLY A 60 5.19 -16.10 17.35
C GLY A 60 4.16 -15.52 16.38
N LEU A 61 3.40 -14.49 16.78
CA LEU A 61 2.47 -13.79 15.88
C LEU A 61 3.30 -12.90 14.95
N ASN A 62 3.40 -13.30 13.67
CA ASN A 62 4.13 -12.55 12.66
C ASN A 62 3.42 -11.24 12.28
N GLY A 63 4.13 -10.34 11.58
CA GLY A 63 3.60 -9.02 11.25
C GLY A 63 2.40 -9.04 10.31
N ILE A 64 2.31 -10.01 9.40
CA ILE A 64 1.16 -10.14 8.48
C ILE A 64 -0.09 -10.49 9.27
N ASP A 65 -0.03 -11.52 10.10
CA ASP A 65 -1.15 -11.94 10.95
C ASP A 65 -1.59 -10.82 11.90
N LEU A 66 -0.61 -10.09 12.48
CA LEU A 66 -0.89 -8.92 13.32
C LEU A 66 -1.64 -7.85 12.52
N LEU A 67 -1.12 -7.43 11.35
CA LEU A 67 -1.74 -6.40 10.54
C LEU A 67 -3.10 -6.82 9.97
N GLN A 68 -3.29 -8.13 9.70
CA GLN A 68 -4.59 -8.66 9.29
C GLN A 68 -5.63 -8.59 10.42
N LYS A 69 -5.22 -8.89 11.66
CA LYS A 69 -6.08 -8.71 12.84
C LYS A 69 -6.42 -7.23 13.02
N VAL A 70 -5.43 -6.34 13.00
CA VAL A 70 -5.66 -4.88 13.10
C VAL A 70 -6.59 -4.38 12.00
N LYS A 71 -6.47 -4.88 10.76
CA LYS A 71 -7.40 -4.54 9.67
C LYS A 71 -8.85 -4.88 10.00
N LYS A 72 -9.07 -5.97 10.77
CA LYS A 72 -10.42 -6.43 11.16
C LYS A 72 -10.96 -5.68 12.39
N THR A 73 -10.14 -5.47 13.41
CA THR A 73 -10.58 -4.89 14.70
C THR A 73 -10.54 -3.37 14.71
N SER A 74 -9.51 -2.77 14.10
CA SER A 74 -9.27 -1.33 14.06
C SER A 74 -8.98 -0.88 12.63
N PRO A 75 -9.97 -0.94 11.73
CA PRO A 75 -9.77 -0.71 10.29
C PRO A 75 -9.27 0.70 9.96
N ASP A 76 -9.56 1.67 10.82
CA ASP A 76 -9.14 3.07 10.66
C ASP A 76 -7.66 3.30 11.00
N THR A 77 -6.99 2.34 11.65
CA THR A 77 -5.56 2.41 11.95
C THR A 77 -4.74 2.28 10.66
N ILE A 78 -3.88 3.25 10.39
CA ILE A 78 -2.93 3.19 9.26
C ILE A 78 -1.91 2.08 9.53
N ARG A 79 -1.68 1.20 8.57
CA ARG A 79 -0.83 0.01 8.70
C ARG A 79 0.37 0.11 7.77
N PHE A 80 1.57 0.18 8.34
CA PHE A 80 2.83 0.08 7.62
C PHE A 80 3.51 -1.24 7.97
N SER A 81 4.13 -1.87 6.99
CA SER A 81 4.97 -3.05 7.18
C SER A 81 6.42 -2.73 6.86
N LEU A 82 7.33 -3.22 7.72
CA LEU A 82 8.76 -3.21 7.49
C LEU A 82 9.19 -4.59 6.99
N THR A 83 10.05 -4.66 5.99
CA THR A 83 10.53 -5.93 5.48
C THR A 83 11.99 -5.87 5.06
N GLY A 84 12.77 -6.84 5.50
CA GLY A 84 14.10 -7.15 4.96
C GLY A 84 14.08 -8.34 3.98
N SER A 85 12.89 -8.92 3.74
CA SER A 85 12.73 -10.09 2.89
C SER A 85 12.60 -9.70 1.42
N THR A 86 13.15 -10.54 0.56
CA THR A 86 13.00 -10.51 -0.91
C THR A 86 12.04 -11.58 -1.40
N GLU A 87 11.35 -12.28 -0.49
CA GLU A 87 10.44 -13.37 -0.83
C GLU A 87 9.11 -12.83 -1.34
N SER A 88 8.79 -13.13 -2.59
CA SER A 88 7.63 -12.59 -3.31
C SER A 88 6.31 -12.85 -2.62
N SER A 89 6.09 -14.09 -2.14
CA SER A 89 4.86 -14.51 -1.48
C SER A 89 4.57 -13.68 -0.23
N LEU A 90 5.58 -13.48 0.61
CA LEU A 90 5.48 -12.68 1.84
C LEU A 90 5.14 -11.22 1.55
N LEU A 91 5.76 -10.64 0.51
CA LEU A 91 5.54 -9.24 0.15
C LEU A 91 4.15 -8.99 -0.41
N ILE A 92 3.65 -9.96 -1.19
CA ILE A 92 2.29 -9.89 -1.74
C ILE A 92 1.26 -9.95 -0.63
N GLU A 93 1.42 -10.89 0.30
CA GLU A 93 0.54 -11.04 1.44
C GLU A 93 0.57 -9.78 2.33
N ALA A 94 1.76 -9.25 2.62
CA ALA A 94 1.93 -8.00 3.35
C ALA A 94 1.25 -6.81 2.64
N ALA A 95 1.34 -6.74 1.30
CA ALA A 95 0.68 -5.70 0.52
C ALA A 95 -0.86 -5.76 0.62
N SER A 96 -1.44 -6.92 0.90
CA SER A 96 -2.90 -7.08 1.06
C SER A 96 -3.42 -6.54 2.39
N VAL A 97 -2.57 -6.46 3.41
CA VAL A 97 -2.95 -6.07 4.78
C VAL A 97 -2.41 -4.71 5.20
N SER A 98 -1.38 -4.19 4.53
CA SER A 98 -0.76 -2.90 4.85
C SER A 98 -1.09 -1.82 3.82
N HIS A 99 -1.12 -0.56 4.29
CA HIS A 99 -1.25 0.61 3.41
C HIS A 99 0.10 0.96 2.75
N ARG A 100 1.21 0.53 3.36
CA ARG A 100 2.55 0.78 2.83
C ARG A 100 3.53 -0.31 3.23
N LEU A 101 4.36 -0.71 2.26
CA LEU A 101 5.51 -1.58 2.44
C LEU A 101 6.78 -0.72 2.46
N ILE A 102 7.63 -0.94 3.46
CA ILE A 102 8.89 -0.21 3.64
C ILE A 102 10.02 -1.24 3.75
N SER A 103 11.05 -1.07 2.94
CA SER A 103 12.22 -1.96 2.97
C SER A 103 13.18 -1.60 4.10
N LYS A 104 13.73 -2.61 4.76
CA LYS A 104 14.91 -2.51 5.61
C LYS A 104 16.18 -2.70 4.75
N PRO A 105 17.26 -1.93 4.94
CA PRO A 105 17.38 -0.83 5.88
C PRO A 105 16.64 0.42 5.41
N CYS A 106 16.05 1.16 6.35
CA CYS A 106 15.34 2.40 6.07
C CYS A 106 15.77 3.49 7.05
N GLU A 107 15.86 4.71 6.53
CA GLU A 107 16.24 5.88 7.33
C GLU A 107 15.05 6.38 8.15
N GLY A 108 15.31 6.76 9.40
CA GLY A 108 14.26 7.25 10.30
C GLY A 108 13.54 8.48 9.76
N ASP A 109 14.27 9.42 9.14
CA ASP A 109 13.70 10.65 8.58
C ASP A 109 12.75 10.37 7.39
N MET A 110 13.06 9.36 6.60
CA MET A 110 12.17 8.89 5.54
C MET A 110 10.84 8.40 6.13
N ILE A 111 10.90 7.60 7.20
CA ILE A 111 9.67 7.09 7.84
C ILE A 111 8.88 8.22 8.49
N VAL A 112 9.53 9.17 9.16
CA VAL A 112 8.88 10.38 9.70
C VAL A 112 8.10 11.10 8.60
N THR A 113 8.72 11.30 7.44
CA THR A 113 8.09 11.94 6.28
C THR A 113 6.87 11.16 5.78
N LEU A 114 7.00 9.83 5.68
CA LEU A 114 5.90 8.96 5.24
C LEU A 114 4.71 8.99 6.22
N ILE A 115 4.97 8.97 7.52
CA ILE A 115 3.95 9.08 8.56
C ILE A 115 3.23 10.43 8.47
N ARG A 116 3.99 11.53 8.40
CA ARG A 116 3.41 12.88 8.27
C ARG A 116 2.50 13.01 7.05
N ASN A 117 2.97 12.56 5.90
CA ASN A 117 2.19 12.60 4.67
C ASN A 117 0.90 11.78 4.79
N SER A 118 0.94 10.64 5.48
CA SER A 118 -0.24 9.81 5.70
C SER A 118 -1.24 10.48 6.64
N PHE A 119 -0.78 11.15 7.68
CA PHE A 119 -1.66 11.92 8.57
C PHE A 119 -2.25 13.15 7.87
N LEU A 120 -1.45 13.90 7.10
CA LEU A 120 -1.92 15.03 6.31
C LEU A 120 -2.99 14.62 5.30
N LEU A 121 -2.80 13.48 4.62
CA LEU A 121 -3.80 12.94 3.71
C LEU A 121 -5.09 12.62 4.46
N ARG A 122 -4.99 11.97 5.61
CA ARG A 122 -6.14 11.66 6.46
C ARG A 122 -6.91 12.91 6.90
N GLU A 123 -6.21 13.99 7.24
CA GLU A 123 -6.83 15.26 7.66
C GLU A 123 -7.52 15.98 6.50
N LYS A 124 -6.98 15.88 5.28
CA LYS A 124 -7.57 16.46 4.08
C LYS A 124 -8.87 15.78 3.62
N LEU A 125 -9.14 14.56 4.10
CA LEU A 125 -10.39 13.87 3.81
C LEU A 125 -11.49 14.42 4.72
N GLU A 126 -12.26 15.37 4.22
CA GLU A 126 -13.29 16.10 4.99
C GLU A 126 -14.44 15.20 5.43
N ASN A 127 -14.84 14.23 4.59
CA ASN A 127 -15.95 13.35 4.90
C ASN A 127 -15.50 12.14 5.72
N PRO A 128 -15.92 12.03 7.01
CA PRO A 128 -15.52 10.92 7.88
C PRO A 128 -15.92 9.53 7.32
N LYS A 129 -17.07 9.43 6.64
CA LYS A 129 -17.53 8.17 6.04
C LYS A 129 -16.67 7.75 4.86
N VAL A 130 -16.28 8.71 4.00
CA VAL A 130 -15.36 8.45 2.88
C VAL A 130 -13.99 8.02 3.42
N ARG A 131 -13.49 8.74 4.41
CA ARG A 131 -12.23 8.41 5.09
C ARG A 131 -12.27 7.01 5.67
N GLN A 132 -13.29 6.67 6.46
CA GLN A 132 -13.44 5.35 7.07
C GLN A 132 -13.51 4.24 6.01
N ASN A 133 -14.27 4.46 4.94
CA ASN A 133 -14.36 3.48 3.85
C ASN A 133 -13.01 3.28 3.14
N LEU A 134 -12.26 4.35 2.85
CA LEU A 134 -10.93 4.26 2.23
C LEU A 134 -9.94 3.47 3.11
N TYR A 135 -9.94 3.71 4.43
CA TYR A 135 -9.05 2.97 5.34
C TYR A 135 -9.48 1.51 5.55
N ARG A 136 -10.79 1.23 5.55
CA ARG A 136 -11.31 -0.15 5.62
C ARG A 136 -10.93 -0.97 4.40
N LEU A 137 -10.92 -0.36 3.22
CA LEU A 137 -10.55 -1.04 1.98
C LEU A 137 -9.13 -1.59 2.02
N GLY A 138 -8.20 -0.88 2.68
CA GLY A 138 -6.78 -1.27 2.75
C GLY A 138 -6.09 -1.40 1.39
N VAL A 139 -6.88 -1.61 0.36
CA VAL A 139 -6.53 -1.72 -1.05
C VAL A 139 -7.68 -1.16 -1.85
N ILE A 140 -7.40 -0.34 -2.84
CA ILE A 140 -8.40 0.04 -3.84
C ILE A 140 -8.64 -1.21 -4.71
N PRO A 141 -9.85 -1.77 -4.70
CA PRO A 141 -10.12 -2.97 -5.49
C PRO A 141 -10.15 -2.64 -6.98
N SER A 142 -9.86 -3.64 -7.77
CA SER A 142 -9.92 -3.58 -9.23
C SER A 142 -11.36 -3.76 -9.71
N LEU A 143 -11.74 -3.05 -10.77
CA LEU A 143 -13.04 -3.31 -11.40
C LEU A 143 -13.05 -4.70 -12.04
N PRO A 144 -14.12 -5.50 -11.87
CA PRO A 144 -14.18 -6.88 -12.35
C PRO A 144 -13.83 -7.04 -13.83
N LYS A 145 -14.19 -6.05 -14.66
CA LYS A 145 -13.88 -6.03 -16.10
C LYS A 145 -12.36 -6.04 -16.34
N PHE A 146 -11.64 -5.12 -15.75
CA PHE A 146 -10.18 -5.00 -15.95
C PHE A 146 -9.44 -6.21 -15.40
N TYR A 147 -9.89 -6.74 -14.25
CA TYR A 147 -9.35 -7.97 -13.70
C TYR A 147 -9.53 -9.16 -14.65
N GLN A 148 -10.72 -9.33 -15.24
CA GLN A 148 -10.99 -10.39 -16.21
C GLN A 148 -10.17 -10.22 -17.49
N ASP A 149 -10.05 -8.99 -18.01
CA ASP A 149 -9.25 -8.70 -19.20
C ASP A 149 -7.77 -8.99 -18.94
N PHE A 150 -7.27 -8.62 -17.77
CA PHE A 150 -5.90 -8.95 -17.35
C PHE A 150 -5.65 -10.46 -17.26
N CYS A 151 -6.56 -11.21 -16.60
CA CYS A 151 -6.46 -12.66 -16.49
C CYS A 151 -6.51 -13.36 -17.85
N ARG A 152 -7.30 -12.84 -18.78
CA ARG A 152 -7.39 -13.35 -20.15
C ARG A 152 -6.11 -13.10 -20.92
N GLU A 153 -5.58 -11.87 -20.86
CA GLU A 153 -4.34 -11.51 -21.57
C GLU A 153 -3.14 -12.27 -21.03
N ILE A 154 -2.98 -12.40 -19.69
CA ILE A 154 -1.81 -13.05 -19.08
C ILE A 154 -1.76 -14.57 -19.33
N GLN A 155 -2.91 -15.18 -19.65
CA GLN A 155 -3.03 -16.61 -20.01
C GLN A 155 -2.90 -16.83 -21.53
N SER A 156 -2.94 -15.76 -22.33
CA SER A 156 -2.83 -15.85 -23.77
C SER A 156 -1.43 -16.32 -24.19
N PRO A 157 -1.30 -17.20 -25.22
CA PRO A 157 -0.02 -17.53 -25.83
C PRO A 157 0.71 -16.29 -26.41
N ASP A 158 -0.06 -15.29 -26.85
CA ASP A 158 0.42 -14.04 -27.43
C ASP A 158 0.41 -12.90 -26.40
N ALA A 159 0.54 -13.23 -25.09
CA ALA A 159 0.56 -12.24 -24.03
C ALA A 159 1.65 -11.18 -24.28
N SER A 160 1.26 -9.92 -24.16
CA SER A 160 2.15 -8.80 -24.40
C SER A 160 2.29 -7.94 -23.14
N VAL A 161 3.52 -7.62 -22.74
CA VAL A 161 3.81 -6.70 -21.64
C VAL A 161 3.11 -5.35 -21.86
N ALA A 162 3.09 -4.86 -23.09
CA ALA A 162 2.46 -3.59 -23.43
C ALA A 162 0.96 -3.64 -23.22
N LYS A 163 0.28 -4.72 -23.66
CA LYS A 163 -1.16 -4.89 -23.44
C LYS A 163 -1.50 -5.03 -21.96
N LEU A 164 -0.75 -5.84 -21.21
CA LEU A 164 -0.93 -5.99 -19.76
C LEU A 164 -0.75 -4.65 -19.04
N GLY A 165 0.30 -3.89 -19.40
CA GLY A 165 0.54 -2.56 -18.87
C GLY A 165 -0.63 -1.60 -19.14
N THR A 166 -1.18 -1.62 -20.37
CA THR A 166 -2.34 -0.80 -20.73
C THR A 166 -3.60 -1.16 -19.93
N ILE A 167 -3.83 -2.45 -19.68
CA ILE A 167 -4.97 -2.90 -18.84
C ILE A 167 -4.78 -2.39 -17.41
N ILE A 168 -3.57 -2.51 -16.86
CA ILE A 168 -3.25 -2.03 -15.51
C ILE A 168 -3.46 -0.51 -15.41
N GLU A 169 -3.02 0.25 -16.42
CA GLU A 169 -3.13 1.72 -16.46
C GLU A 169 -4.60 2.19 -16.42
N GLN A 170 -5.52 1.40 -16.96
CA GLN A 170 -6.95 1.70 -16.97
C GLN A 170 -7.65 1.44 -15.64
N ASP A 171 -6.98 0.80 -14.68
CA ASP A 171 -7.56 0.50 -13.38
C ASP A 171 -6.69 1.06 -12.24
N ILE A 172 -7.29 1.95 -11.43
CA ILE A 172 -6.60 2.64 -10.35
C ILE A 172 -6.10 1.66 -9.29
N GLY A 173 -6.90 0.63 -8.97
CA GLY A 173 -6.55 -0.40 -8.00
C GLY A 173 -5.35 -1.21 -8.46
N MET A 174 -5.36 -1.67 -9.72
CA MET A 174 -4.26 -2.41 -10.33
C MET A 174 -2.99 -1.56 -10.40
N THR A 175 -3.11 -0.31 -10.85
CA THR A 175 -2.00 0.65 -10.91
C THR A 175 -1.38 0.87 -9.53
N ALA A 176 -2.19 1.20 -8.53
CA ALA A 176 -1.69 1.45 -7.17
C ALA A 176 -0.96 0.23 -6.60
N LYS A 177 -1.50 -0.97 -6.78
CA LYS A 177 -0.89 -2.22 -6.34
C LYS A 177 0.40 -2.54 -7.07
N MET A 178 0.40 -2.41 -8.40
CA MET A 178 1.59 -2.63 -9.23
C MET A 178 2.72 -1.71 -8.78
N LEU A 179 2.46 -0.41 -8.66
CA LEU A 179 3.46 0.56 -8.25
C LEU A 179 3.92 0.34 -6.80
N GLN A 180 3.03 -0.07 -5.90
CA GLN A 180 3.39 -0.42 -4.52
C GLN A 180 4.39 -1.58 -4.49
N LEU A 181 4.18 -2.62 -5.29
CA LEU A 181 5.07 -3.77 -5.37
C LEU A 181 6.41 -3.46 -6.01
N VAL A 182 6.37 -2.82 -7.17
CA VAL A 182 7.59 -2.52 -7.93
C VAL A 182 8.53 -1.62 -7.13
N ASN A 183 7.97 -0.68 -6.38
CA ASN A 183 8.74 0.19 -5.50
C ASN A 183 9.05 -0.44 -4.13
N SER A 184 8.70 -1.71 -3.92
CA SER A 184 9.12 -2.44 -2.72
C SER A 184 10.59 -2.87 -2.80
N ALA A 185 11.16 -3.24 -1.64
CA ALA A 185 12.53 -3.76 -1.58
C ALA A 185 12.79 -4.99 -2.44
N PHE A 186 11.73 -5.73 -2.77
CA PHE A 186 11.83 -6.95 -3.57
C PHE A 186 12.51 -6.70 -4.92
N PHE A 187 12.12 -5.63 -5.61
CA PHE A 187 12.67 -5.32 -6.92
C PHE A 187 13.97 -4.52 -6.86
N GLY A 188 14.30 -3.90 -5.71
CA GLY A 188 15.56 -3.21 -5.48
C GLY A 188 15.90 -2.09 -6.46
N PHE A 189 14.89 -1.51 -7.12
CA PHE A 189 15.11 -0.42 -8.06
C PHE A 189 15.59 0.83 -7.33
N ARG A 190 16.69 1.41 -7.80
CA ARG A 190 17.28 2.62 -7.21
C ARG A 190 16.41 3.88 -7.42
N LYS A 191 15.65 3.92 -8.51
CA LYS A 191 14.72 5.01 -8.82
C LYS A 191 13.29 4.54 -8.57
N LYS A 192 12.47 5.43 -8.07
CA LYS A 192 11.04 5.20 -7.90
C LYS A 192 10.38 5.04 -9.28
N VAL A 193 9.61 3.97 -9.45
CA VAL A 193 8.81 3.74 -10.66
C VAL A 193 7.44 4.38 -10.44
N THR A 194 7.05 5.28 -11.33
CA THR A 194 5.79 6.04 -11.25
C THR A 194 4.78 5.63 -12.31
N ASN A 195 5.27 5.00 -13.38
CA ASN A 195 4.47 4.61 -14.55
C ASN A 195 4.16 3.10 -14.53
N PRO A 196 2.88 2.68 -14.63
CA PRO A 196 2.50 1.26 -14.61
C PRO A 196 2.98 0.47 -15.85
N LEU A 197 3.08 1.11 -17.01
CA LEU A 197 3.66 0.46 -18.22
C LEU A 197 5.15 0.15 -18.02
N HIS A 198 5.89 1.09 -17.43
CA HIS A 198 7.28 0.89 -17.07
C HIS A 198 7.43 -0.20 -16.00
N ALA A 199 6.55 -0.19 -14.98
CA ALA A 199 6.49 -1.25 -13.97
C ALA A 199 6.28 -2.63 -14.60
N ALA A 200 5.32 -2.75 -15.51
CA ALA A 200 5.04 -4.00 -16.24
C ALA A 200 6.25 -4.46 -17.08
N ALA A 201 6.94 -3.53 -17.73
CA ALA A 201 8.16 -3.85 -18.51
C ALA A 201 9.31 -4.35 -17.63
N LEU A 202 9.49 -3.77 -16.44
CA LEU A 202 10.52 -4.18 -15.49
C LEU A 202 10.28 -5.56 -14.90
N ILE A 203 9.02 -5.89 -14.61
CA ILE A 203 8.62 -7.19 -14.04
C ILE A 203 8.61 -8.28 -15.10
N GLY A 204 8.19 -7.96 -16.32
CA GLY A 204 7.98 -8.91 -17.40
C GLY A 204 6.74 -9.79 -17.23
N ILE A 205 6.37 -10.54 -18.27
CA ILE A 205 5.14 -11.36 -18.30
C ILE A 205 5.17 -12.44 -17.21
N ASN A 206 6.28 -13.15 -17.04
CA ASN A 206 6.37 -14.24 -16.07
C ASN A 206 6.27 -13.69 -14.63
N GLY A 207 6.98 -12.62 -14.33
CA GLY A 207 6.90 -11.98 -13.02
C GLY A 207 5.49 -11.46 -12.72
N MET A 208 4.82 -10.86 -13.70
CA MET A 208 3.42 -10.45 -13.56
C MET A 208 2.52 -11.67 -13.32
N ARG A 209 2.71 -12.77 -14.08
CA ARG A 209 1.95 -14.01 -13.90
C ARG A 209 2.09 -14.56 -12.48
N ASP A 210 3.31 -14.65 -11.98
CA ASP A 210 3.61 -15.17 -10.66
C ASP A 210 2.98 -14.29 -9.55
N ILE A 211 3.10 -12.98 -9.69
CA ILE A 211 2.54 -12.02 -8.74
C ILE A 211 1.01 -12.04 -8.75
N PHE A 212 0.39 -12.04 -9.93
CA PHE A 212 -1.05 -11.86 -10.06
C PHE A 212 -1.85 -13.15 -9.86
N LEU A 213 -1.33 -14.30 -10.29
CA LEU A 213 -2.04 -15.58 -10.18
C LEU A 213 -1.78 -16.27 -8.84
N ALA A 214 -0.55 -16.17 -8.29
CA ALA A 214 -0.18 -16.89 -7.06
C ALA A 214 -0.82 -16.31 -5.80
N ALA A 215 -1.26 -15.07 -5.80
CA ALA A 215 -1.54 -14.35 -4.58
C ALA A 215 -2.95 -13.78 -4.43
N GLY A 216 -3.87 -14.05 -5.35
CA GLY A 216 -5.18 -13.39 -5.30
C GLY A 216 -5.03 -11.86 -5.20
N PHE A 217 -4.03 -11.33 -5.90
CA PHE A 217 -3.51 -9.98 -5.74
C PHE A 217 -4.56 -8.89 -6.02
N PHE A 218 -5.52 -9.22 -6.84
CA PHE A 218 -6.70 -8.43 -7.09
C PHE A 218 -7.91 -9.24 -6.67
N ASN A 219 -8.46 -8.93 -5.53
CA ASN A 219 -9.82 -9.33 -5.24
C ASN A 219 -10.72 -8.54 -6.18
N ALA A 220 -11.39 -9.25 -7.08
CA ALA A 220 -12.51 -8.66 -7.79
C ALA A 220 -13.52 -8.16 -6.73
N PHE A 221 -14.16 -7.04 -7.03
CA PHE A 221 -15.26 -6.53 -6.25
C PHE A 221 -16.29 -7.63 -6.02
N GLU A 222 -16.65 -7.90 -4.78
CA GLU A 222 -17.96 -8.44 -4.48
C GLU A 222 -18.92 -7.26 -4.39
N GLU A 223 -20.08 -7.33 -5.06
CA GLU A 223 -21.08 -6.25 -5.11
C GLU A 223 -21.52 -5.74 -3.73
N ASN A 224 -21.21 -6.50 -2.67
CA ASN A 224 -21.55 -6.20 -1.29
C ASN A 224 -20.49 -5.40 -0.51
N ASP A 225 -19.31 -5.15 -1.09
CA ASP A 225 -18.20 -4.49 -0.39
C ASP A 225 -18.38 -2.98 -0.23
N PHE A 226 -19.37 -2.40 -0.93
CA PHE A 226 -19.64 -0.97 -0.90
C PHE A 226 -21.12 -0.63 -0.67
N PRO A 227 -21.40 0.52 -0.07
CA PRO A 227 -22.75 1.03 -0.05
C PRO A 227 -23.29 1.16 -1.48
N LYS A 228 -24.48 0.62 -1.75
CA LYS A 228 -25.17 0.73 -3.06
C LYS A 228 -25.36 2.17 -3.58
N THR A 229 -25.10 3.15 -2.72
CA THR A 229 -25.16 4.58 -3.02
C THR A 229 -23.86 5.17 -3.55
N LEU A 230 -22.78 4.37 -3.62
CA LEU A 230 -21.47 4.83 -4.11
C LEU A 230 -21.31 4.43 -5.58
N ASP A 231 -21.35 5.40 -6.46
CA ASP A 231 -21.06 5.23 -7.90
C ASP A 231 -19.54 5.07 -8.10
N ILE A 232 -19.06 3.84 -7.93
CA ILE A 232 -17.65 3.52 -8.05
C ILE A 232 -17.16 3.67 -9.48
N GLU A 233 -17.96 3.27 -10.45
CA GLU A 233 -17.59 3.42 -11.86
C GLU A 233 -17.43 4.89 -12.24
N GLY A 234 -18.31 5.76 -11.78
CA GLY A 234 -18.19 7.21 -11.95
C GLY A 234 -16.94 7.77 -11.29
N ILE A 235 -16.57 7.30 -10.10
CA ILE A 235 -15.32 7.70 -9.41
C ILE A 235 -14.10 7.28 -10.23
N TRP A 236 -14.06 6.04 -10.76
CA TRP A 236 -12.98 5.55 -11.63
C TRP A 236 -12.83 6.39 -12.89
N GLN A 237 -13.94 6.60 -13.61
CA GLN A 237 -13.95 7.41 -14.82
C GLN A 237 -13.49 8.84 -14.55
N HIS A 238 -13.97 9.46 -13.46
CA HIS A 238 -13.54 10.80 -13.04
C HIS A 238 -12.04 10.86 -12.78
N SER A 239 -11.52 9.89 -12.05
CA SER A 239 -10.10 9.83 -11.70
C SER A 239 -9.20 9.67 -12.94
N LEU A 240 -9.58 8.78 -13.86
CA LEU A 240 -8.85 8.60 -15.13
C LEU A 240 -8.87 9.85 -16.01
N ILE A 241 -10.03 10.51 -16.12
CA ILE A 241 -10.16 11.76 -16.89
C ILE A 241 -9.29 12.85 -16.26
N THR A 242 -9.30 12.95 -14.94
CA THR A 242 -8.51 13.94 -14.19
C THR A 242 -7.02 13.69 -14.38
N ALA A 243 -6.55 12.44 -14.24
CA ALA A 243 -5.16 12.08 -14.47
C ALA A 243 -4.70 12.39 -15.91
N ASN A 244 -5.51 12.02 -16.92
CA ASN A 244 -5.20 12.29 -18.31
C ASN A 244 -5.16 13.80 -18.63
N ARG A 245 -6.01 14.61 -18.01
CA ARG A 245 -5.97 16.07 -18.15
C ARG A 245 -4.73 16.66 -17.47
N ALA A 246 -4.42 16.22 -16.26
CA ALA A 246 -3.22 16.65 -15.54
C ALA A 246 -1.94 16.33 -16.35
N ARG A 247 -1.84 15.12 -16.89
CA ARG A 247 -0.73 14.71 -17.76
C ARG A 247 -0.58 15.60 -18.99
N LYS A 248 -1.69 15.94 -19.67
CA LYS A 248 -1.67 16.85 -20.84
C LYS A 248 -1.19 18.26 -20.47
N ILE A 249 -1.67 18.80 -19.33
CA ILE A 249 -1.25 20.11 -18.86
C ILE A 249 0.23 20.09 -18.51
N ALA A 250 0.70 19.09 -17.75
CA ALA A 250 2.11 18.94 -17.39
C ALA A 250 3.03 18.87 -18.62
N ALA A 251 2.63 18.10 -19.64
CA ALA A 251 3.33 18.03 -20.91
C ALA A 251 3.37 19.38 -21.64
N SER A 252 2.27 20.15 -21.62
CA SER A 252 2.23 21.47 -22.26
C SER A 252 3.10 22.53 -21.52
N GLU A 253 3.29 22.36 -20.22
CA GLU A 253 4.17 23.19 -19.38
C GLU A 253 5.65 22.77 -19.47
N GLY A 254 5.99 21.74 -20.24
CA GLY A 254 7.37 21.30 -20.45
C GLY A 254 7.99 20.56 -19.27
N LEU A 255 7.18 19.96 -18.39
CA LEU A 255 7.67 19.11 -17.30
C LEU A 255 8.34 17.85 -17.84
N SER A 256 9.28 17.31 -17.08
CA SER A 256 9.95 16.05 -17.44
C SER A 256 8.97 14.87 -17.41
N GLN A 257 9.29 13.80 -18.15
CA GLN A 257 8.43 12.60 -18.16
C GLN A 257 8.26 12.01 -16.76
N ASP A 258 9.31 12.06 -15.93
CA ASP A 258 9.27 11.59 -14.54
C ASP A 258 8.31 12.42 -13.64
N ASP A 259 8.06 13.68 -14.01
CA ASP A 259 7.13 14.57 -13.30
C ASP A 259 5.69 14.47 -13.84
N ILE A 260 5.55 13.98 -15.08
CA ILE A 260 4.27 13.82 -15.77
C ILE A 260 3.58 12.50 -15.38
N ASP A 261 4.34 11.42 -15.17
CA ASP A 261 3.87 10.09 -14.81
C ASP A 261 3.63 9.93 -13.31
#